data_ca9c1768dbac9c1fccf5080b7a2c095f
#
_entry.id   ca9c1768dbac9c1fccf5080b7a2c095f
#
_cell.length_a   1.000
_cell.length_b   1.000
_cell.length_c   1.000
_cell.angle_alpha   90.00
_cell.angle_beta   90.00
_cell.angle_gamma   90.00
#
_symmetry.space_group_name_H-M   'P 1'
#
loop_
_entity.id
_entity.type
_entity.pdbx_description
1 polymer ?
#
loop_
_entity_poly.entity_id
_entity_poly.type
_entity_poly.pdbx_seq_one_letter_code
_entity_poly.pdbx_strand_id
1 'polypeptide(L)'
;MDLYGRKDPSKSGNWFSTSRTALMDVFKSTSDSISDEVADLFAEHKKEYRRVRDEVNAKYQNLISELNNSVMDKTFQGSLADYKKQYNKLVSAMNDERDYMARNIMGGGIGNLEDIYDALSGGVFRDKGTVMYGHGSSYYRSQESRVHETIANYAALSITRPDLIELLKADKPDLVAELDATIVELLKKVGDG
;
A
#
# COMPACT_ATOMS: atom_id res chain seq x y z
N MET A 1 -24.95 -7.43 -2.01
CA MET A 1 -24.29 -6.16 -1.65
C MET A 1 -22.82 -6.39 -1.87
N ASP A 2 -22.19 -5.67 -2.78
CA ASP A 2 -20.74 -5.80 -2.90
C ASP A 2 -20.06 -4.88 -1.88
N LEU A 3 -18.91 -5.31 -1.37
CA LEU A 3 -18.11 -4.57 -0.39
C LEU A 3 -17.59 -3.21 -0.92
N TYR A 4 -17.86 -2.89 -2.18
CA TYR A 4 -17.37 -1.71 -2.88
C TYR A 4 -18.42 -0.60 -3.08
N GLY A 5 -19.58 -0.69 -2.41
CA GLY A 5 -20.55 0.40 -2.39
C GLY A 5 -21.18 0.74 -3.74
N ARG A 6 -21.23 -0.22 -4.67
CA ARG A 6 -21.94 0.00 -5.93
C ARG A 6 -23.42 0.22 -5.65
N LYS A 7 -23.95 1.30 -6.17
CA LYS A 7 -25.38 1.64 -6.07
C LYS A 7 -26.21 0.45 -6.58
N ASP A 8 -26.99 -0.16 -5.70
CA ASP A 8 -28.16 -0.86 -6.15
C ASP A 8 -29.12 0.20 -6.71
N PRO A 9 -29.39 0.22 -8.01
CA PRO A 9 -30.25 1.23 -8.61
C PRO A 9 -31.69 1.17 -8.09
N SER A 10 -32.08 0.11 -7.35
CA SER A 10 -33.40 -0.05 -6.76
C SER A 10 -33.56 0.55 -5.37
N LYS A 11 -32.44 0.95 -4.72
CA LYS A 11 -32.47 1.59 -3.38
C LYS A 11 -31.82 2.96 -3.46
N SER A 12 -32.65 4.00 -3.65
CA SER A 12 -32.27 5.42 -3.66
C SER A 12 -31.89 5.97 -2.27
N GLY A 13 -31.27 5.18 -1.41
CA GLY A 13 -30.75 5.59 -0.12
C GLY A 13 -29.24 5.84 -0.20
N ASN A 14 -28.85 7.11 -0.06
CA ASN A 14 -27.44 7.52 0.01
C ASN A 14 -26.82 6.91 1.29
N TRP A 15 -26.12 5.78 1.16
CA TRP A 15 -25.55 5.02 2.29
C TRP A 15 -24.55 5.81 3.13
N PHE A 16 -24.04 6.93 2.59
CA PHE A 16 -22.95 7.70 3.15
C PHE A 16 -23.25 9.21 3.32
N SER A 17 -24.51 9.64 3.36
CA SER A 17 -24.76 11.05 3.11
C SER A 17 -24.28 12.02 4.20
N THR A 18 -24.31 11.65 5.48
CA THR A 18 -23.94 12.57 6.57
C THR A 18 -22.50 12.38 7.03
N SER A 19 -22.09 11.18 7.37
CA SER A 19 -20.71 10.86 7.79
C SER A 19 -19.70 11.06 6.66
N ARG A 20 -20.11 10.80 5.42
CA ARG A 20 -19.27 11.08 4.26
C ARG A 20 -18.98 12.57 4.09
N THR A 21 -19.96 13.44 4.32
CA THR A 21 -19.75 14.88 4.20
C THR A 21 -18.79 15.39 5.27
N ALA A 22 -18.98 14.98 6.52
CA ALA A 22 -18.09 15.33 7.62
C ALA A 22 -16.66 14.86 7.37
N LEU A 23 -16.47 13.58 7.00
CA LEU A 23 -15.16 13.05 6.68
C LEU A 23 -14.51 13.73 5.47
N MET A 24 -15.30 14.09 4.44
CA MET A 24 -14.79 14.86 3.30
C MET A 24 -14.34 16.27 3.69
N ASP A 25 -15.01 16.91 4.63
CA ASP A 25 -14.64 18.24 5.10
C ASP A 25 -13.42 18.19 6.00
N VAL A 26 -13.30 17.20 6.89
CA VAL A 26 -12.09 16.93 7.65
C VAL A 26 -10.91 16.63 6.71
N PHE A 27 -11.12 15.81 5.67
CA PHE A 27 -10.09 15.52 4.67
C PHE A 27 -9.58 16.78 3.95
N LYS A 28 -10.45 17.76 3.66
CA LYS A 28 -10.05 19.03 3.05
C LYS A 28 -9.26 19.92 4.01
N SER A 29 -9.60 19.89 5.29
CA SER A 29 -8.97 20.72 6.32
C SER A 29 -7.71 20.08 6.92
N THR A 30 -7.57 18.75 6.79
CA THR A 30 -6.40 18.04 7.30
C THR A 30 -5.17 18.41 6.46
N SER A 31 -4.14 18.86 7.15
CA SER A 31 -2.85 19.13 6.53
C SER A 31 -2.26 17.86 5.92
N ASP A 32 -1.68 17.98 4.74
CA ASP A 32 -0.87 16.95 4.09
C ASP A 32 0.56 16.85 4.67
N SER A 33 0.89 17.65 5.70
CA SER A 33 2.15 17.54 6.41
C SER A 33 2.27 16.16 7.10
N ILE A 34 3.51 15.74 7.32
CA ILE A 34 3.85 14.51 8.05
C ILE A 34 4.64 14.94 9.28
N SER A 35 4.31 14.40 10.47
CA SER A 35 5.15 14.59 11.66
C SER A 35 6.51 13.93 11.49
N ASP A 36 7.50 14.41 12.22
CA ASP A 36 8.86 13.85 12.17
C ASP A 36 8.86 12.35 12.51
N GLU A 37 8.06 11.93 13.50
CA GLU A 37 7.95 10.52 13.90
C GLU A 37 7.41 9.62 12.78
N VAL A 38 6.38 10.07 12.06
CA VAL A 38 5.84 9.35 10.90
C VAL A 38 6.82 9.37 9.73
N ALA A 39 7.50 10.49 9.50
CA ALA A 39 8.50 10.61 8.45
C ALA A 39 9.69 9.64 8.68
N ASP A 40 10.16 9.54 9.92
CA ASP A 40 11.22 8.59 10.31
C ASP A 40 10.78 7.14 10.11
N LEU A 41 9.55 6.79 10.49
CA LEU A 41 8.98 5.46 10.26
C LEU A 41 8.98 5.11 8.76
N PHE A 42 8.53 6.03 7.90
CA PHE A 42 8.52 5.81 6.45
C PHE A 42 9.93 5.72 5.87
N ALA A 43 10.87 6.49 6.39
CA ALA A 43 12.27 6.43 5.97
C ALA A 43 12.92 5.08 6.32
N GLU A 44 12.68 4.55 7.53
CA GLU A 44 13.17 3.23 7.93
C GLU A 44 12.51 2.10 7.12
N HIS A 45 11.20 2.17 6.88
CA HIS A 45 10.49 1.23 6.03
C HIS A 45 11.06 1.19 4.60
N LYS A 46 11.32 2.35 4.03
CA LYS A 46 11.94 2.50 2.71
C LYS A 46 13.36 1.94 2.66
N LYS A 47 14.15 2.15 3.72
CA LYS A 47 15.50 1.64 3.84
C LYS A 47 15.49 0.11 3.90
N GLU A 48 14.62 -0.47 4.71
CA GLU A 48 14.47 -1.92 4.83
C GLU A 48 14.04 -2.57 3.50
N TYR A 49 13.05 -1.98 2.83
CA TYR A 49 12.65 -2.44 1.49
C TYR A 49 13.80 -2.45 0.49
N ARG A 50 14.60 -1.35 0.46
CA ARG A 50 15.76 -1.26 -0.42
C ARG A 50 16.80 -2.33 -0.11
N ARG A 51 17.10 -2.52 1.17
CA ARG A 51 18.06 -3.55 1.61
C ARG A 51 17.65 -4.93 1.11
N VAL A 52 16.42 -5.33 1.37
CA VAL A 52 15.90 -6.64 0.96
C VAL A 52 15.86 -6.79 -0.57
N ARG A 53 15.40 -5.77 -1.26
CA ARG A 53 15.41 -5.76 -2.74
C ARG A 53 16.82 -5.96 -3.30
N ASP A 54 17.80 -5.28 -2.73
CA ASP A 54 19.19 -5.33 -3.22
C ASP A 54 19.84 -6.68 -2.91
N GLU A 55 19.52 -7.30 -1.77
CA GLU A 55 19.93 -8.66 -1.42
C GLU A 55 19.35 -9.70 -2.40
N VAL A 56 18.05 -9.62 -2.70
CA VAL A 56 17.42 -10.51 -3.68
C VAL A 56 18.03 -10.31 -5.06
N ASN A 57 18.22 -9.06 -5.49
CA ASN A 57 18.86 -8.76 -6.78
C ASN A 57 20.27 -9.36 -6.86
N ALA A 58 21.11 -9.17 -5.84
CA ALA A 58 22.47 -9.68 -5.81
C ALA A 58 22.50 -11.21 -5.90
N LYS A 59 21.62 -11.90 -5.15
CA LYS A 59 21.47 -13.36 -5.20
C LYS A 59 21.22 -13.87 -6.62
N TYR A 60 20.23 -13.29 -7.29
CA TYR A 60 19.85 -13.76 -8.63
C TYR A 60 20.82 -13.31 -9.72
N GLN A 61 21.45 -12.13 -9.59
CA GLN A 61 22.51 -11.73 -10.50
C GLN A 61 23.71 -12.66 -10.46
N ASN A 62 24.08 -13.19 -9.29
CA ASN A 62 25.13 -14.21 -9.18
C ASN A 62 24.73 -15.47 -9.94
N LEU A 63 23.52 -15.99 -9.73
CA LEU A 63 23.02 -17.18 -10.43
C LEU A 63 22.94 -16.99 -11.95
N ILE A 64 22.52 -15.83 -12.40
CA ILE A 64 22.46 -15.46 -13.84
C ILE A 64 23.90 -15.39 -14.39
N SER A 65 24.84 -14.81 -13.64
CA SER A 65 26.24 -14.72 -14.05
C SER A 65 26.89 -16.10 -14.15
N GLU A 66 26.63 -17.00 -13.21
CA GLU A 66 27.09 -18.40 -13.26
C GLU A 66 26.53 -19.13 -14.50
N LEU A 67 25.23 -18.94 -14.79
CA LEU A 67 24.61 -19.50 -15.99
C LEU A 67 25.28 -18.94 -17.27
N ASN A 68 25.52 -17.64 -17.35
CA ASN A 68 26.19 -17.00 -18.48
C ASN A 68 27.61 -17.52 -18.66
N ASN A 69 28.39 -17.59 -17.57
CA ASN A 69 29.76 -18.10 -17.59
C ASN A 69 29.80 -19.54 -18.07
N SER A 70 28.87 -20.41 -17.64
CA SER A 70 28.81 -21.79 -18.10
C SER A 70 28.62 -21.93 -19.62
N VAL A 71 27.94 -20.98 -20.25
CA VAL A 71 27.82 -20.92 -21.71
C VAL A 71 29.11 -20.46 -22.35
N MET A 72 29.75 -19.41 -21.81
CA MET A 72 31.02 -18.87 -22.31
C MET A 72 32.13 -19.90 -22.22
N ASP A 73 32.22 -20.62 -21.11
CA ASP A 73 33.22 -21.64 -20.84
C ASP A 73 32.90 -23.00 -21.51
N LYS A 74 31.79 -23.06 -22.29
CA LYS A 74 31.31 -24.28 -22.97
C LYS A 74 31.03 -25.45 -22.03
N THR A 75 30.76 -25.20 -20.76
CA THR A 75 30.40 -26.20 -19.76
C THR A 75 28.88 -26.41 -19.67
N PHE A 76 28.09 -25.50 -20.26
CA PHE A 76 26.64 -25.63 -20.28
C PHE A 76 26.18 -26.83 -21.11
N GLN A 77 25.44 -27.75 -20.50
CA GLN A 77 24.91 -28.95 -21.14
C GLN A 77 23.48 -28.71 -21.61
N GLY A 78 23.31 -28.09 -22.78
CA GLY A 78 21.98 -27.80 -23.30
C GLY A 78 21.99 -26.99 -24.59
N SER A 79 20.81 -26.87 -25.20
CA SER A 79 20.57 -25.98 -26.35
C SER A 79 20.41 -24.52 -25.95
N LEU A 80 20.44 -23.62 -26.91
CA LEU A 80 20.08 -22.22 -26.70
C LEU A 80 18.65 -22.05 -26.12
N ALA A 81 17.74 -22.97 -26.48
CA ALA A 81 16.40 -22.98 -25.93
C ALA A 81 16.39 -23.31 -24.43
N ASP A 82 17.23 -24.27 -24.02
CA ASP A 82 17.38 -24.65 -22.60
C ASP A 82 18.01 -23.50 -21.78
N TYR A 83 19.01 -22.84 -22.33
CA TYR A 83 19.58 -21.64 -21.72
C TYR A 83 18.51 -20.56 -21.50
N LYS A 84 17.76 -20.19 -22.55
CA LYS A 84 16.69 -19.18 -22.45
C LYS A 84 15.63 -19.57 -21.42
N LYS A 85 15.28 -20.85 -21.35
CA LYS A 85 14.33 -21.37 -20.36
C LYS A 85 14.86 -21.20 -18.92
N GLN A 86 16.14 -21.52 -18.69
CA GLN A 86 16.75 -21.36 -17.37
C GLN A 86 16.89 -19.90 -16.98
N TYR A 87 17.34 -19.04 -17.91
CA TYR A 87 17.43 -17.59 -17.69
C TYR A 87 16.07 -16.99 -17.29
N ASN A 88 15.02 -17.27 -18.07
CA ASN A 88 13.69 -16.79 -17.78
C ASN A 88 13.14 -17.29 -16.43
N LYS A 89 13.47 -18.54 -16.07
CA LYS A 89 13.10 -19.08 -14.77
C LYS A 89 13.77 -18.33 -13.61
N LEU A 90 15.06 -17.98 -13.75
CA LEU A 90 15.76 -17.18 -12.75
C LEU A 90 15.18 -15.78 -12.63
N VAL A 91 14.87 -15.11 -13.74
CA VAL A 91 14.24 -13.78 -13.76
C VAL A 91 12.84 -13.82 -13.12
N SER A 92 12.04 -14.84 -13.45
CA SER A 92 10.72 -15.01 -12.82
C SER A 92 10.86 -15.22 -11.32
N ALA A 93 11.72 -16.14 -10.88
CA ALA A 93 11.95 -16.41 -9.46
C ALA A 93 12.46 -15.17 -8.70
N MET A 94 13.31 -14.37 -9.31
CA MET A 94 13.76 -13.09 -8.74
C MET A 94 12.57 -12.13 -8.51
N ASN A 95 11.70 -12.00 -9.50
CA ASN A 95 10.54 -11.13 -9.38
C ASN A 95 9.56 -11.65 -8.32
N ASP A 96 9.28 -12.95 -8.33
CA ASP A 96 8.38 -13.58 -7.35
C ASP A 96 8.91 -13.42 -5.91
N GLU A 97 10.23 -13.60 -5.70
CA GLU A 97 10.86 -13.42 -4.38
C GLU A 97 10.83 -11.95 -3.94
N ARG A 98 11.10 -11.02 -4.86
CA ARG A 98 10.99 -9.57 -4.58
C ARG A 98 9.57 -9.18 -4.20
N ASP A 99 8.57 -9.67 -4.93
CA ASP A 99 7.17 -9.38 -4.66
C ASP A 99 6.72 -9.99 -3.32
N TYR A 100 7.17 -11.21 -3.02
CA TYR A 100 6.90 -11.86 -1.73
C TYR A 100 7.51 -11.07 -0.56
N MET A 101 8.78 -10.69 -0.67
CA MET A 101 9.47 -9.94 0.37
C MET A 101 8.90 -8.52 0.53
N ALA A 102 8.55 -7.88 -0.58
CA ALA A 102 7.86 -6.58 -0.56
C ALA A 102 6.54 -6.66 0.22
N ARG A 103 5.71 -7.69 -0.07
CA ARG A 103 4.45 -7.90 0.67
C ARG A 103 4.66 -8.18 2.16
N ASN A 104 5.70 -8.92 2.53
CA ASN A 104 6.00 -9.19 3.94
C ASN A 104 6.46 -7.94 4.69
N ILE A 105 7.29 -7.10 4.06
CA ILE A 105 7.73 -5.83 4.65
C ILE A 105 6.53 -4.87 4.76
N MET A 106 5.74 -4.75 3.70
CA MET A 106 4.55 -3.89 3.69
C MET A 106 3.37 -4.46 4.50
N GLY A 107 3.27 -5.79 4.60
CA GLY A 107 2.23 -6.50 5.37
C GLY A 107 2.26 -6.25 6.87
N GLY A 108 3.30 -5.57 7.39
CA GLY A 108 3.37 -5.09 8.75
C GLY A 108 2.42 -3.92 9.08
N GLY A 109 1.51 -3.55 8.18
CA GLY A 109 0.56 -2.45 8.35
C GLY A 109 1.13 -1.07 8.00
N ILE A 110 2.45 -0.92 7.88
CA ILE A 110 3.07 0.36 7.51
C ILE A 110 2.61 0.81 6.12
N GLY A 111 2.46 -0.12 5.17
CA GLY A 111 1.94 0.18 3.85
C GLY A 111 0.52 0.77 3.88
N ASN A 112 -0.36 0.30 4.79
CA ASN A 112 -1.68 0.88 4.96
C ASN A 112 -1.60 2.32 5.52
N LEU A 113 -0.67 2.57 6.44
CA LEU A 113 -0.43 3.92 6.95
C LEU A 113 0.12 4.84 5.86
N GLU A 114 1.11 4.37 5.07
CA GLU A 114 1.65 5.11 3.92
C GLU A 114 0.55 5.47 2.92
N ASP A 115 -0.39 4.55 2.64
CA ASP A 115 -1.50 4.79 1.69
C ASP A 115 -2.51 5.82 2.23
N ILE A 116 -2.77 5.85 3.55
CA ILE A 116 -3.55 6.91 4.17
C ILE A 116 -2.90 8.28 3.93
N TYR A 117 -1.61 8.41 4.18
CA TYR A 117 -0.89 9.68 3.95
C TYR A 117 -0.79 10.03 2.46
N ASP A 118 -0.65 9.05 1.59
CA ASP A 118 -0.68 9.30 0.15
C ASP A 118 -2.06 9.78 -0.30
N ALA A 119 -3.14 9.20 0.21
CA ALA A 119 -4.50 9.66 -0.03
C ALA A 119 -4.72 11.09 0.49
N LEU A 120 -4.21 11.45 1.68
CA LEU A 120 -4.26 12.82 2.22
C LEU A 120 -3.56 13.81 1.29
N SER A 121 -2.40 13.47 0.77
CA SER A 121 -1.64 14.31 -0.17
C SER A 121 -2.20 14.32 -1.59
N GLY A 122 -3.24 13.51 -1.89
CA GLY A 122 -3.74 13.31 -3.25
C GLY A 122 -2.76 12.58 -4.16
N GLY A 123 -1.94 11.70 -3.61
CA GLY A 123 -0.97 10.90 -4.34
C GLY A 123 0.41 11.55 -4.52
N VAL A 124 0.58 12.77 -4.01
CA VAL A 124 1.85 13.52 -4.15
C VAL A 124 3.00 12.82 -3.43
N PHE A 125 2.73 12.19 -2.28
CA PHE A 125 3.77 11.53 -1.50
C PHE A 125 4.32 10.30 -2.21
N ARG A 126 3.48 9.53 -2.89
CA ARG A 126 3.92 8.41 -3.73
C ARG A 126 4.71 8.91 -4.93
N ASP A 127 4.21 9.92 -5.63
CA ASP A 127 4.86 10.48 -6.81
C ASP A 127 6.25 11.06 -6.50
N LYS A 128 6.40 11.69 -5.33
CA LYS A 128 7.69 12.21 -4.84
C LYS A 128 8.57 11.15 -4.18
N GLY A 129 8.06 9.94 -3.96
CA GLY A 129 8.75 8.87 -3.26
C GLY A 129 8.94 9.12 -1.76
N THR A 130 8.08 9.94 -1.15
CA THR A 130 8.00 10.11 0.30
C THR A 130 7.53 8.83 0.96
N VAL A 131 6.49 8.20 0.39
CA VAL A 131 6.01 6.88 0.78
C VAL A 131 6.40 5.82 -0.25
N MET A 132 6.52 4.58 0.20
CA MET A 132 6.81 3.43 -0.65
C MET A 132 5.55 2.81 -1.23
N TYR A 133 4.49 2.79 -0.43
CA TYR A 133 3.18 2.27 -0.80
C TYR A 133 2.22 3.44 -1.04
N GLY A 134 1.23 3.23 -1.91
CA GLY A 134 0.26 4.25 -2.31
C GLY A 134 -0.02 4.16 -3.81
N HIS A 135 -0.98 4.95 -4.26
CA HIS A 135 -1.48 4.88 -5.63
C HIS A 135 -0.98 6.00 -6.55
N GLY A 136 -0.45 7.07 -5.98
CA GLY A 136 -0.02 8.25 -6.73
C GLY A 136 -1.18 9.14 -7.22
N SER A 137 -0.85 10.34 -7.71
CA SER A 137 -1.81 11.37 -8.07
C SER A 137 -2.73 10.98 -9.24
N SER A 138 -2.29 10.06 -10.11
CA SER A 138 -3.11 9.56 -11.22
C SER A 138 -4.34 8.76 -10.76
N TYR A 139 -4.28 8.12 -9.60
CA TYR A 139 -5.37 7.38 -8.97
C TYR A 139 -6.30 8.29 -8.17
N TYR A 140 -5.73 9.19 -7.38
CA TYR A 140 -6.47 10.07 -6.47
C TYR A 140 -7.07 11.31 -7.16
N ARG A 141 -7.71 11.11 -8.33
CA ARG A 141 -8.32 12.21 -9.09
C ARG A 141 -9.58 12.78 -8.45
N SER A 142 -10.23 12.01 -7.58
CA SER A 142 -11.42 12.45 -6.85
C SER A 142 -11.18 12.39 -5.34
N GLN A 143 -11.81 13.29 -4.61
CA GLN A 143 -11.80 13.23 -3.15
C GLN A 143 -12.49 11.96 -2.64
N GLU A 144 -13.46 11.45 -3.38
CA GLU A 144 -14.16 10.22 -3.05
C GLU A 144 -13.24 8.99 -3.03
N SER A 145 -12.37 8.83 -4.04
CA SER A 145 -11.40 7.73 -4.04
C SER A 145 -10.43 7.82 -2.87
N ARG A 146 -9.98 9.04 -2.54
CA ARG A 146 -9.09 9.29 -1.39
C ARG A 146 -9.74 8.86 -0.06
N VAL A 147 -10.98 9.27 0.17
CA VAL A 147 -11.74 8.92 1.38
C VAL A 147 -11.98 7.42 1.47
N HIS A 148 -12.34 6.75 0.38
CA HIS A 148 -12.58 5.31 0.38
C HIS A 148 -11.31 4.52 0.73
N GLU A 149 -10.18 4.87 0.14
CA GLU A 149 -8.89 4.23 0.47
C GLU A 149 -8.52 4.46 1.94
N THR A 150 -8.70 5.67 2.43
CA THR A 150 -8.42 5.98 3.83
C THR A 150 -9.27 5.16 4.78
N ILE A 151 -10.58 5.03 4.54
CA ILE A 151 -11.46 4.19 5.38
C ILE A 151 -11.01 2.73 5.34
N ALA A 152 -10.71 2.19 4.16
CA ALA A 152 -10.31 0.79 4.01
C ALA A 152 -9.00 0.49 4.75
N ASN A 153 -7.99 1.34 4.55
CA ASN A 153 -6.69 1.20 5.20
C ASN A 153 -6.76 1.43 6.72
N TYR A 154 -7.56 2.40 7.16
CA TYR A 154 -7.79 2.65 8.58
C TYR A 154 -8.47 1.46 9.26
N ALA A 155 -9.52 0.90 8.66
CA ALA A 155 -10.19 -0.29 9.20
C ALA A 155 -9.25 -1.50 9.28
N ALA A 156 -8.39 -1.70 8.28
CA ALA A 156 -7.38 -2.74 8.31
C ALA A 156 -6.35 -2.53 9.44
N LEU A 157 -5.86 -1.30 9.62
CA LEU A 157 -4.93 -0.93 10.68
C LEU A 157 -5.53 -1.12 12.07
N SER A 158 -6.79 -0.75 12.26
CA SER A 158 -7.48 -0.86 13.55
C SER A 158 -7.52 -2.31 14.07
N ILE A 159 -7.49 -3.29 13.16
CA ILE A 159 -7.47 -4.71 13.50
C ILE A 159 -6.05 -5.24 13.64
N THR A 160 -5.14 -4.83 12.76
CA THR A 160 -3.82 -5.47 12.63
C THR A 160 -2.70 -4.75 13.35
N ARG A 161 -2.78 -3.42 13.47
CA ARG A 161 -1.72 -2.56 14.01
C ARG A 161 -2.28 -1.34 14.76
N PRO A 162 -2.92 -1.57 15.93
CA PRO A 162 -3.46 -0.47 16.73
C PRO A 162 -2.39 0.54 17.18
N ASP A 163 -1.13 0.12 17.27
CA ASP A 163 0.02 1.02 17.54
C ASP A 163 0.18 2.09 16.44
N LEU A 164 -0.03 1.74 15.17
CA LEU A 164 0.02 2.71 14.07
C LEU A 164 -1.21 3.63 14.03
N ILE A 165 -2.34 3.18 14.57
CA ILE A 165 -3.50 4.06 14.79
C ILE A 165 -3.20 5.13 15.84
N GLU A 166 -2.52 4.77 16.94
CA GLU A 166 -2.13 5.76 17.94
C GLU A 166 -1.12 6.78 17.37
N LEU A 167 -0.21 6.33 16.50
CA LEU A 167 0.69 7.23 15.78
C LEU A 167 -0.06 8.18 14.84
N LEU A 168 -1.00 7.64 14.05
CA LEU A 168 -1.85 8.45 13.17
C LEU A 168 -2.70 9.45 13.96
N LYS A 169 -3.23 9.04 15.11
CA LYS A 169 -4.03 9.88 16.00
C LYS A 169 -3.22 11.02 16.62
N ALA A 170 -1.97 10.76 16.96
CA ALA A 170 -1.07 11.80 17.46
C ALA A 170 -0.78 12.89 16.40
N ASP A 171 -0.66 12.49 15.14
CA ASP A 171 -0.38 13.41 14.02
C ASP A 171 -1.65 14.03 13.42
N LYS A 172 -2.76 13.28 13.35
CA LYS A 172 -4.02 13.67 12.69
C LYS A 172 -5.24 13.38 13.58
N PRO A 173 -5.37 14.01 14.74
CA PRO A 173 -6.42 13.69 15.72
C PRO A 173 -7.85 13.84 15.17
N ASP A 174 -8.12 14.92 14.42
CA ASP A 174 -9.46 15.18 13.89
C ASP A 174 -9.85 14.15 12.81
N LEU A 175 -8.89 13.73 11.99
CA LEU A 175 -9.10 12.68 10.99
C LEU A 175 -9.45 11.36 11.65
N VAL A 176 -8.70 10.96 12.68
CA VAL A 176 -8.94 9.70 13.39
C VAL A 176 -10.29 9.72 14.09
N ALA A 177 -10.66 10.82 14.75
CA ALA A 177 -11.96 10.94 15.38
C ALA A 177 -13.12 10.76 14.39
N GLU A 178 -13.02 11.33 13.19
CA GLU A 178 -14.04 11.20 12.16
C GLU A 178 -14.06 9.81 11.50
N LEU A 179 -12.88 9.17 11.35
CA LEU A 179 -12.78 7.79 10.87
C LEU A 179 -13.42 6.81 11.87
N ASP A 180 -13.18 6.96 13.15
CA ASP A 180 -13.81 6.17 14.21
C ASP A 180 -15.34 6.31 14.16
N ALA A 181 -15.85 7.53 14.08
CA ALA A 181 -17.28 7.80 13.97
C ALA A 181 -17.88 7.15 12.71
N THR A 182 -17.17 7.23 11.57
CA THR A 182 -17.58 6.62 10.31
C THR A 182 -17.63 5.09 10.39
N ILE A 183 -16.63 4.44 10.98
CA ILE A 183 -16.60 2.98 11.16
C ILE A 183 -17.75 2.53 12.06
N VAL A 184 -17.98 3.22 13.18
CA VAL A 184 -19.11 2.91 14.08
C VAL A 184 -20.46 3.01 13.37
N GLU A 185 -20.67 4.03 12.53
CA GLU A 185 -21.89 4.17 11.75
C GLU A 185 -22.07 3.05 10.72
N LEU A 186 -20.97 2.67 10.03
CA LEU A 186 -20.98 1.56 9.09
C LEU A 186 -21.34 0.24 9.77
N LEU A 187 -20.76 -0.05 10.93
CA LEU A 187 -21.04 -1.27 11.69
C LEU A 187 -22.49 -1.34 12.16
N LYS A 188 -23.07 -0.23 12.63
CA LYS A 188 -24.51 -0.19 12.99
C LYS A 188 -25.40 -0.52 11.80
N LYS A 189 -25.12 0.04 10.63
CA LYS A 189 -25.92 -0.23 9.41
C LYS A 189 -25.82 -1.67 8.92
N VAL A 190 -24.70 -2.36 9.18
CA VAL A 190 -24.53 -3.78 8.84
C VAL A 190 -25.23 -4.67 9.86
N GLY A 191 -25.28 -4.26 11.13
CA GLY A 191 -25.93 -5.04 12.20
C GLY A 191 -27.45 -4.98 12.20
N ASP A 192 -28.03 -3.93 11.59
CA ASP A 192 -29.49 -3.69 11.52
C ASP A 192 -30.14 -4.29 10.24
N GLY A 193 -29.41 -5.00 9.38
CA GLY A 193 -29.85 -5.62 8.13
C GLY A 193 -29.80 -7.12 8.14
#